data_d55dbc05a7a5e1df973bcb8f7c23bd0f
#
_entry.id   d55dbc05a7a5e1df973bcb8f7c23bd0f
#
_cell.length_a   1.000
_cell.length_b   1.000
_cell.length_c   1.000
_cell.angle_alpha   90.00
_cell.angle_beta   90.00
_cell.angle_gamma   90.00
#
_symmetry.space_group_name_H-M   'P 1'
#
loop_
_entity.id
_entity.type
_entity.pdbx_description
1 polymer ?
#
loop_
_entity_poly.entity_id
_entity_poly.type
_entity_poly.pdbx_seq_one_letter_code
_entity_poly.pdbx_strand_id
1 'polypeptide(L)'
;KIAIGHSLRFWGAFYKSRQMIAEGAIGTPVFGQIHRMGPSEVLPASKASGEMSDHWRSDTRYSGGSIPEGFIHELDYSRSVFGEVVSVYCESTGRRVYGDHVSPPVVQAVIDYEGGETATLRMGGTVGYNWNGTTICGTTGSLSFTGWGGPVYLHRPDAAEPEEIGCDDTLAYALELRDLIKAMASGGDPENSGLNGKKNYGLCLAMYRSMEEGRRVDFTDGIPDGIAGDWQYTGPAEIE
;
A
#
# COMPACT_ATOMS: atom_id res chain seq x y z
N LYS A 1 11.71 19.89 -8.05
CA LYS A 1 10.68 19.11 -7.36
C LYS A 1 10.58 17.73 -7.99
N ILE A 2 10.24 16.73 -7.20
CA ILE A 2 10.04 15.34 -7.62
C ILE A 2 8.69 14.89 -7.06
N ALA A 3 7.87 14.28 -7.91
CA ALA A 3 6.71 13.49 -7.51
C ALA A 3 6.98 12.03 -7.85
N ILE A 4 6.62 11.15 -6.94
CA ILE A 4 6.71 9.70 -7.11
C ILE A 4 5.32 9.21 -7.53
N GLY A 5 5.25 8.38 -8.57
CA GLY A 5 4.00 7.92 -9.18
C GLY A 5 3.16 6.97 -8.31
N HIS A 6 2.98 7.26 -7.02
CA HIS A 6 2.06 6.54 -6.15
C HIS A 6 0.63 7.06 -6.37
N SER A 7 0.11 6.82 -7.57
CA SER A 7 -1.11 7.43 -8.07
C SER A 7 -2.39 7.00 -7.32
N LEU A 8 -2.38 5.89 -6.57
CA LEU A 8 -3.59 5.31 -5.97
C LEU A 8 -4.35 6.31 -5.09
N ARG A 9 -3.65 7.14 -4.30
CA ARG A 9 -4.28 8.16 -3.45
C ARG A 9 -5.10 9.21 -4.23
N PHE A 10 -4.93 9.30 -5.56
CA PHE A 10 -5.68 10.19 -6.45
C PHE A 10 -6.77 9.46 -7.23
N TRP A 11 -6.90 8.13 -7.11
CA TRP A 11 -7.91 7.34 -7.78
C TRP A 11 -9.25 7.37 -7.04
N GLY A 12 -10.32 7.56 -7.77
CA GLY A 12 -11.74 7.43 -7.45
C GLY A 12 -12.08 7.29 -5.97
N ALA A 13 -12.30 6.08 -5.51
CA ALA A 13 -12.70 5.80 -4.13
C ALA A 13 -11.63 6.18 -3.09
N PHE A 14 -10.34 6.00 -3.40
CA PHE A 14 -9.23 6.35 -2.51
C PHE A 14 -9.11 7.87 -2.33
N TYR A 15 -9.24 8.63 -3.42
CA TYR A 15 -9.23 10.08 -3.36
C TYR A 15 -10.45 10.62 -2.63
N LYS A 16 -11.65 10.10 -2.96
CA LYS A 16 -12.90 10.50 -2.33
C LYS A 16 -12.92 10.21 -0.84
N SER A 17 -12.48 9.03 -0.43
CA SER A 17 -12.40 8.68 1.00
C SER A 17 -11.48 9.60 1.79
N ARG A 18 -10.32 9.99 1.22
CA ARG A 18 -9.41 10.96 1.84
C ARG A 18 -10.06 12.34 2.01
N GLN A 19 -10.78 12.80 0.98
CA GLN A 19 -11.54 14.06 1.08
C GLN A 19 -12.59 13.99 2.21
N MET A 20 -13.36 12.93 2.26
CA MET A 20 -14.40 12.74 3.28
C MET A 20 -13.81 12.67 4.70
N ILE A 21 -12.65 12.00 4.86
CA ILE A 21 -11.91 11.95 6.13
C ILE A 21 -11.45 13.36 6.53
N ALA A 22 -10.86 14.12 5.60
CA ALA A 22 -10.41 15.48 5.84
C ALA A 22 -11.58 16.44 6.19
N GLU A 23 -12.77 16.18 5.65
CA GLU A 23 -14.02 16.90 5.96
C GLU A 23 -14.66 16.44 7.28
N GLY A 24 -14.10 15.44 7.97
CA GLY A 24 -14.58 14.94 9.26
C GLY A 24 -15.76 13.97 9.17
N ALA A 25 -16.05 13.39 8.00
CA ALA A 25 -17.23 12.54 7.79
C ALA A 25 -17.33 11.33 8.73
N ILE A 26 -16.20 10.85 9.26
CA ILE A 26 -16.13 9.70 10.20
C ILE A 26 -15.50 10.08 11.54
N GLY A 27 -15.28 11.37 11.80
CA GLY A 27 -14.51 11.83 12.96
C GLY A 27 -13.01 11.51 12.78
N THR A 28 -12.33 11.17 13.87
CA THR A 28 -10.91 10.78 13.84
C THR A 28 -10.78 9.32 13.37
N PRO A 29 -9.99 9.01 12.31
CA PRO A 29 -9.67 7.63 11.97
C PRO A 29 -9.03 6.88 13.13
N VAL A 30 -9.38 5.62 13.31
CA VAL A 30 -8.88 4.76 14.42
C VAL A 30 -8.28 3.47 13.90
N PHE A 31 -8.94 2.86 12.91
CA PHE A 31 -8.56 1.56 12.37
C PHE A 31 -8.78 1.49 10.88
N GLY A 32 -7.85 0.82 10.16
CA GLY A 32 -7.97 0.53 8.74
C GLY A 32 -7.84 -0.95 8.41
N GLN A 33 -8.60 -1.38 7.42
CA GLN A 33 -8.42 -2.67 6.78
C GLN A 33 -8.35 -2.48 5.26
N ILE A 34 -7.24 -2.87 4.65
CA ILE A 34 -7.01 -2.71 3.22
C ILE A 34 -6.56 -4.05 2.67
N HIS A 35 -7.25 -4.56 1.67
CA HIS A 35 -6.83 -5.80 1.02
C HIS A 35 -6.96 -5.71 -0.50
N ARG A 36 -5.93 -6.20 -1.18
CA ARG A 36 -5.88 -6.40 -2.62
C ARG A 36 -5.46 -7.84 -2.91
N MET A 37 -6.46 -8.68 -3.11
CA MET A 37 -6.29 -10.12 -3.36
C MET A 37 -6.89 -10.45 -4.72
N GLY A 38 -6.18 -11.18 -5.54
CA GLY A 38 -6.64 -11.55 -6.86
C GLY A 38 -6.05 -12.86 -7.38
N PRO A 39 -6.58 -13.40 -8.49
CA PRO A 39 -5.95 -14.52 -9.18
C PRO A 39 -4.54 -14.12 -9.59
N SER A 40 -3.58 -14.98 -9.31
CA SER A 40 -2.24 -14.77 -9.83
C SER A 40 -2.14 -15.36 -11.22
N GLU A 41 -1.65 -14.61 -12.16
CA GLU A 41 -1.13 -15.16 -13.38
C GLU A 41 0.12 -15.97 -13.03
N VAL A 42 0.04 -17.29 -13.21
CA VAL A 42 1.21 -18.16 -13.13
C VAL A 42 2.00 -17.94 -14.42
N LEU A 43 3.00 -17.08 -14.35
CA LEU A 43 3.92 -16.93 -15.48
C LEU A 43 4.70 -18.24 -15.65
N PRO A 44 4.74 -18.81 -16.85
CA PRO A 44 5.48 -20.05 -17.07
C PRO A 44 6.96 -19.85 -16.74
N ALA A 45 7.54 -20.81 -16.03
CA ALA A 45 8.96 -20.81 -15.63
C ALA A 45 9.93 -20.67 -16.82
N SER A 46 9.49 -20.98 -18.04
CA SER A 46 10.26 -20.84 -19.29
C SER A 46 10.65 -19.42 -19.66
N LYS A 47 10.08 -18.38 -19.01
CA LYS A 47 10.47 -16.98 -19.20
C LYS A 47 11.45 -16.45 -18.16
N ALA A 48 11.88 -17.28 -17.25
CA ALA A 48 12.90 -16.95 -16.24
C ALA A 48 14.36 -17.03 -16.79
N SER A 49 14.53 -17.13 -18.10
CA SER A 49 15.85 -17.22 -18.74
C SER A 49 16.50 -15.85 -18.87
N GLY A 50 17.18 -15.37 -17.85
CA GLY A 50 18.31 -14.41 -17.89
C GLY A 50 18.22 -13.13 -18.74
N GLU A 51 17.39 -13.07 -19.73
CA GLU A 51 17.08 -11.91 -20.55
C GLU A 51 15.98 -11.09 -19.84
N MET A 52 16.13 -9.77 -19.84
CA MET A 52 15.10 -8.84 -19.36
C MET A 52 13.83 -9.11 -20.16
N SER A 53 12.99 -9.97 -19.61
CA SER A 53 11.73 -10.37 -20.25
C SER A 53 10.77 -9.18 -20.25
N ASP A 54 9.78 -9.19 -21.14
CA ASP A 54 8.63 -8.24 -21.12
C ASP A 54 7.92 -8.22 -19.75
N HIS A 55 8.32 -9.09 -18.83
CA HIS A 55 7.79 -9.27 -17.47
C HIS A 55 8.80 -8.91 -16.37
N TRP A 56 9.58 -7.86 -16.55
CA TRP A 56 10.53 -7.36 -15.55
C TRP A 56 9.91 -7.21 -14.14
N ARG A 57 8.61 -6.95 -14.05
CA ARG A 57 7.85 -6.85 -12.80
C ARG A 57 7.82 -8.15 -12.00
N SER A 58 7.92 -9.28 -12.66
CA SER A 58 7.95 -10.61 -12.02
C SER A 58 9.35 -11.01 -11.54
N ASP A 59 10.38 -10.30 -11.97
CA ASP A 59 11.76 -10.54 -11.57
C ASP A 59 12.14 -9.60 -10.42
N THR A 60 12.35 -10.16 -9.23
CA THR A 60 12.63 -9.39 -8.02
C THR A 60 13.92 -8.58 -8.07
N ARG A 61 14.87 -8.93 -8.97
CA ARG A 61 16.09 -8.14 -9.20
C ARG A 61 15.79 -6.74 -9.74
N TYR A 62 14.70 -6.61 -10.50
CA TYR A 62 14.31 -5.35 -11.15
C TYR A 62 13.16 -4.66 -10.44
N SER A 63 12.19 -5.45 -9.94
CA SER A 63 10.98 -4.92 -9.30
C SER A 63 11.12 -4.72 -7.79
N GLY A 64 12.10 -5.37 -7.15
CA GLY A 64 12.18 -5.46 -5.69
C GLY A 64 11.14 -6.41 -5.08
N GLY A 65 10.34 -7.10 -5.92
CA GLY A 65 9.30 -8.03 -5.48
C GLY A 65 7.91 -7.38 -5.40
N SER A 66 6.93 -8.18 -4.98
CA SER A 66 5.51 -7.80 -5.01
C SER A 66 5.16 -6.62 -4.10
N ILE A 67 5.90 -6.42 -3.01
CA ILE A 67 5.61 -5.34 -2.06
C ILE A 67 6.00 -3.98 -2.67
N PRO A 68 7.26 -3.70 -3.06
CA PRO A 68 7.60 -2.41 -3.62
C PRO A 68 7.06 -2.20 -5.04
N GLU A 69 6.81 -3.25 -5.82
CA GLU A 69 6.26 -3.12 -7.17
C GLU A 69 4.76 -2.84 -7.18
N GLY A 70 4.03 -3.45 -6.26
CA GLY A 70 2.56 -3.38 -6.30
C GLY A 70 1.93 -2.84 -5.02
N PHE A 71 2.30 -3.38 -3.86
CA PHE A 71 1.64 -3.06 -2.59
C PHE A 71 2.01 -1.68 -2.04
N ILE A 72 3.07 -1.08 -2.54
CA ILE A 72 3.49 0.28 -2.16
C ILE A 72 2.38 1.32 -2.36
N HIS A 73 1.45 1.10 -3.28
CA HIS A 73 0.33 2.00 -3.52
C HIS A 73 -0.67 2.00 -2.35
N GLU A 74 -1.02 0.84 -1.81
CA GLU A 74 -1.88 0.70 -0.65
C GLU A 74 -1.18 1.17 0.63
N LEU A 75 0.13 0.94 0.75
CA LEU A 75 0.95 1.46 1.85
C LEU A 75 0.98 2.99 1.82
N ASP A 76 1.16 3.59 0.65
CA ASP A 76 1.11 5.04 0.46
C ASP A 76 -0.25 5.62 0.83
N TYR A 77 -1.33 4.99 0.37
CA TYR A 77 -2.69 5.40 0.75
C TYR A 77 -2.90 5.29 2.26
N SER A 78 -2.54 4.18 2.89
CA SER A 78 -2.68 3.97 4.33
C SER A 78 -1.97 5.07 5.13
N ARG A 79 -0.71 5.38 4.77
CA ARG A 79 0.03 6.50 5.36
C ARG A 79 -0.63 7.86 5.11
N SER A 80 -1.26 8.04 3.96
CA SER A 80 -1.97 9.30 3.66
C SER A 80 -3.24 9.51 4.50
N VAL A 81 -3.76 8.43 5.09
CA VAL A 81 -4.94 8.43 5.99
C VAL A 81 -4.53 8.53 7.45
N PHE A 82 -3.53 7.73 7.87
CA PHE A 82 -3.18 7.53 9.28
C PHE A 82 -1.90 8.26 9.72
N GLY A 83 -1.10 8.77 8.79
CA GLY A 83 0.12 9.50 9.11
C GLY A 83 1.39 8.64 9.14
N GLU A 84 2.32 9.00 10.03
CA GLU A 84 3.63 8.35 10.07
C GLU A 84 3.57 7.01 10.82
N VAL A 85 4.33 6.06 10.27
CA VAL A 85 4.44 4.70 10.81
C VAL A 85 5.38 4.69 12.02
N VAL A 86 5.00 4.00 13.09
CA VAL A 86 5.85 3.73 14.24
C VAL A 86 6.30 2.27 14.32
N SER A 87 5.53 1.33 13.78
CA SER A 87 5.96 -0.07 13.69
C SER A 87 5.23 -0.84 12.59
N VAL A 88 5.85 -1.91 12.10
CA VAL A 88 5.22 -2.89 11.22
C VAL A 88 5.55 -4.31 11.67
N TYR A 89 4.54 -5.18 11.68
CA TYR A 89 4.69 -6.63 11.71
C TYR A 89 4.12 -7.21 10.42
N CYS A 90 4.89 -8.04 9.75
CA CYS A 90 4.50 -8.62 8.47
C CYS A 90 4.81 -10.11 8.42
N GLU A 91 3.87 -10.86 7.86
CA GLU A 91 4.01 -12.28 7.57
C GLU A 91 3.68 -12.58 6.12
N SER A 92 4.24 -13.67 5.59
CA SER A 92 3.90 -14.20 4.28
C SER A 92 3.46 -15.65 4.37
N THR A 93 2.58 -16.05 3.45
CA THR A 93 2.17 -17.46 3.29
C THR A 93 2.77 -18.01 2.01
N GLY A 94 3.57 -19.05 2.14
CA GLY A 94 4.23 -19.72 1.03
C GLY A 94 5.27 -18.86 0.32
N ARG A 95 5.91 -19.44 -0.67
CA ARG A 95 6.90 -18.76 -1.52
C ARG A 95 6.54 -18.93 -2.98
N ARG A 96 6.73 -17.88 -3.74
CA ARG A 96 6.71 -17.96 -5.19
C ARG A 96 8.11 -17.68 -5.71
N VAL A 97 8.65 -18.64 -6.41
CA VAL A 97 9.96 -18.52 -7.06
C VAL A 97 9.72 -18.15 -8.53
N TYR A 98 10.36 -17.07 -8.96
CA TYR A 98 10.44 -16.69 -10.36
C TYR A 98 11.90 -16.81 -10.78
N GLY A 99 12.26 -17.94 -11.37
CA GLY A 99 13.67 -18.26 -11.58
C GLY A 99 14.37 -18.41 -10.24
N ASP A 100 15.49 -17.70 -10.07
CA ASP A 100 16.28 -17.66 -8.83
C ASP A 100 15.79 -16.62 -7.81
N HIS A 101 14.67 -15.94 -8.09
CA HIS A 101 14.19 -14.82 -7.29
C HIS A 101 12.87 -15.16 -6.59
N VAL A 102 12.82 -14.84 -5.31
CA VAL A 102 11.69 -15.13 -4.42
C VAL A 102 10.84 -13.89 -4.21
N SER A 103 9.54 -14.04 -4.43
CA SER A 103 8.56 -13.02 -4.03
C SER A 103 7.45 -13.69 -3.23
N PRO A 104 7.05 -13.13 -2.06
CA PRO A 104 5.98 -13.72 -1.27
C PRO A 104 4.65 -13.66 -2.05
N PRO A 105 3.93 -14.79 -2.16
CA PRO A 105 2.67 -14.84 -2.92
C PRO A 105 1.52 -14.14 -2.21
N VAL A 106 1.50 -14.17 -0.88
CA VAL A 106 0.55 -13.45 -0.02
C VAL A 106 1.30 -12.85 1.14
N VAL A 107 1.07 -11.58 1.40
CA VAL A 107 1.59 -10.86 2.55
C VAL A 107 0.46 -10.31 3.39
N GLN A 108 0.66 -10.29 4.71
CA GLN A 108 -0.25 -9.70 5.68
C GLN A 108 0.58 -8.85 6.64
N ALA A 109 0.17 -7.60 6.81
CA ALA A 109 0.86 -6.66 7.69
C ALA A 109 -0.10 -6.04 8.70
N VAL A 110 0.42 -5.78 9.90
CA VAL A 110 -0.17 -4.89 10.91
C VAL A 110 0.76 -3.72 11.06
N ILE A 111 0.25 -2.52 10.85
CA ILE A 111 1.00 -1.27 10.88
C ILE A 111 0.40 -0.38 11.97
N ASP A 112 1.25 0.11 12.88
CA ASP A 112 0.87 1.08 13.89
C ASP A 112 1.38 2.46 13.51
N TYR A 113 0.60 3.50 13.83
CA TYR A 113 0.86 4.89 13.47
C TYR A 113 1.03 5.78 14.70
N GLU A 114 1.66 6.94 14.53
CA GLU A 114 2.03 7.85 15.62
C GLU A 114 0.83 8.35 16.45
N GLY A 115 -0.34 8.50 15.85
CA GLY A 115 -1.56 8.92 16.53
C GLY A 115 -2.23 7.80 17.35
N GLY A 116 -1.70 6.57 17.31
CA GLY A 116 -2.25 5.39 17.97
C GLY A 116 -3.20 4.56 17.10
N GLU A 117 -3.36 4.95 15.85
CA GLU A 117 -4.15 4.20 14.87
C GLU A 117 -3.42 2.91 14.46
N THR A 118 -4.20 1.91 14.02
CA THR A 118 -3.67 0.66 13.47
C THR A 118 -4.33 0.32 12.16
N ALA A 119 -3.56 -0.15 11.19
CA ALA A 119 -4.12 -0.72 9.97
C ALA A 119 -3.64 -2.16 9.73
N THR A 120 -4.53 -2.97 9.18
CA THR A 120 -4.20 -4.30 8.65
C THR A 120 -4.23 -4.25 7.13
N LEU A 121 -3.14 -4.68 6.51
CA LEU A 121 -3.02 -4.70 5.07
C LEU A 121 -2.75 -6.12 4.59
N ARG A 122 -3.40 -6.50 3.49
CA ARG A 122 -3.22 -7.82 2.88
C ARG A 122 -3.13 -7.70 1.38
N MET A 123 -2.14 -8.33 0.79
CA MET A 123 -1.99 -8.43 -0.66
C MET A 123 -1.60 -9.85 -1.07
N GLY A 124 -2.07 -10.28 -2.21
CA GLY A 124 -1.63 -11.54 -2.79
C GLY A 124 -2.28 -11.88 -4.10
N GLY A 125 -1.66 -12.82 -4.81
CA GLY A 125 -2.07 -13.25 -6.13
C GLY A 125 -2.34 -14.76 -6.24
N THR A 126 -2.73 -15.42 -5.15
CA THR A 126 -2.96 -16.89 -5.15
C THR A 126 -4.41 -17.30 -4.95
N VAL A 127 -5.31 -16.36 -4.71
CA VAL A 127 -6.74 -16.64 -4.54
C VAL A 127 -7.43 -16.84 -5.88
N GLY A 128 -8.47 -17.64 -5.91
CA GLY A 128 -9.21 -17.99 -7.13
C GLY A 128 -10.18 -16.92 -7.62
N TYR A 129 -10.34 -15.80 -6.88
CA TYR A 129 -11.24 -14.70 -7.23
C TYR A 129 -10.68 -13.35 -6.72
N ASN A 130 -11.19 -12.27 -7.28
CA ASN A 130 -10.85 -10.93 -6.80
C ASN A 130 -11.53 -10.66 -5.46
N TRP A 131 -10.73 -10.31 -4.48
CA TRP A 131 -11.19 -9.89 -3.16
C TRP A 131 -10.44 -8.61 -2.78
N ASN A 132 -10.98 -7.50 -3.23
CA ASN A 132 -10.41 -6.17 -3.00
C ASN A 132 -11.36 -5.38 -2.12
N GLY A 133 -10.84 -4.69 -1.13
CA GLY A 133 -11.66 -3.85 -0.28
C GLY A 133 -10.85 -3.01 0.67
N THR A 134 -11.43 -1.87 1.01
CA THR A 134 -10.90 -0.95 1.99
C THR A 134 -12.01 -0.58 2.96
N THR A 135 -11.69 -0.62 4.25
CA THR A 135 -12.57 -0.11 5.32
C THR A 135 -11.72 0.78 6.23
N ILE A 136 -12.20 1.99 6.48
CA ILE A 136 -11.61 2.93 7.44
C ILE A 136 -12.64 3.23 8.51
N CYS A 137 -12.34 2.85 9.74
CA CYS A 137 -13.20 3.11 10.89
C CYS A 137 -12.72 4.37 11.61
N GLY A 138 -13.65 5.24 11.91
CA GLY A 138 -13.42 6.44 12.70
C GLY A 138 -14.30 6.48 13.94
N THR A 139 -14.18 7.56 14.70
CA THR A 139 -14.87 7.72 15.99
C THR A 139 -16.39 7.96 15.86
N THR A 140 -16.87 8.41 14.70
CA THR A 140 -18.29 8.74 14.48
C THR A 140 -18.92 8.06 13.26
N GLY A 141 -18.16 7.25 12.54
CA GLY A 141 -18.61 6.51 11.36
C GLY A 141 -17.50 5.71 10.72
N SER A 142 -17.80 5.06 9.61
CA SER A 142 -16.80 4.30 8.84
C SER A 142 -17.02 4.49 7.35
N LEU A 143 -15.95 4.35 6.57
CA LEU A 143 -16.00 4.29 5.11
C LEU A 143 -15.65 2.89 4.65
N SER A 144 -16.36 2.39 3.63
CA SER A 144 -15.96 1.18 2.94
C SER A 144 -16.08 1.34 1.43
N PHE A 145 -15.23 0.65 0.68
CA PHE A 145 -15.32 0.58 -0.78
C PHE A 145 -14.60 -0.66 -1.31
N THR A 146 -14.95 -1.05 -2.54
CA THR A 146 -14.33 -2.16 -3.26
C THR A 146 -13.79 -1.67 -4.60
N GLY A 147 -12.59 -2.14 -4.97
CA GLY A 147 -11.95 -1.67 -6.21
C GLY A 147 -11.43 -0.25 -6.12
N TRP A 148 -11.08 0.34 -7.27
CA TRP A 148 -10.44 1.66 -7.36
C TRP A 148 -11.41 2.78 -7.71
N GLY A 149 -12.43 2.48 -8.51
CA GLY A 149 -13.35 3.47 -9.08
C GLY A 149 -14.53 3.86 -8.18
N GLY A 150 -14.72 3.18 -7.07
CA GLY A 150 -15.84 3.47 -6.15
C GLY A 150 -17.12 2.72 -6.51
N PRO A 151 -18.27 2.98 -5.85
CA PRO A 151 -18.54 4.08 -4.91
C PRO A 151 -17.88 3.89 -3.54
N VAL A 152 -17.89 4.97 -2.73
CA VAL A 152 -17.59 4.91 -1.29
C VAL A 152 -18.89 4.83 -0.53
N TYR A 153 -18.96 3.93 0.44
CA TYR A 153 -20.09 3.77 1.35
C TYR A 153 -19.76 4.38 2.71
N LEU A 154 -20.55 5.34 3.14
CA LEU A 154 -20.45 5.95 4.46
C LEU A 154 -21.45 5.27 5.42
N HIS A 155 -20.89 4.61 6.43
CA HIS A 155 -21.65 3.94 7.50
C HIS A 155 -21.74 4.85 8.72
N ARG A 156 -22.95 5.07 9.22
CA ARG A 156 -23.23 5.84 10.43
C ARG A 156 -23.91 4.96 11.48
N PRO A 157 -23.65 5.17 12.79
CA PRO A 157 -24.22 4.32 13.84
C PRO A 157 -25.76 4.31 13.91
N ASP A 158 -26.38 5.40 13.47
CA ASP A 158 -27.83 5.63 13.51
C ASP A 158 -28.54 5.34 12.19
N ALA A 159 -27.82 4.92 11.15
CA ALA A 159 -28.37 4.58 9.84
C ALA A 159 -28.43 3.05 9.65
N ALA A 160 -29.58 2.55 9.18
CA ALA A 160 -29.74 1.12 8.88
C ALA A 160 -28.97 0.67 7.64
N GLU A 161 -28.78 1.57 6.68
CA GLU A 161 -28.07 1.32 5.42
C GLU A 161 -26.98 2.38 5.22
N PRO A 162 -25.87 2.04 4.58
CA PRO A 162 -24.85 3.01 4.29
C PRO A 162 -25.28 4.00 3.21
N GLU A 163 -24.79 5.21 3.29
CA GLU A 163 -24.92 6.21 2.23
C GLU A 163 -23.93 5.91 1.11
N GLU A 164 -24.44 5.74 -0.11
CA GLU A 164 -23.60 5.52 -1.29
C GLU A 164 -23.15 6.86 -1.89
N ILE A 165 -21.84 7.02 -2.06
CA ILE A 165 -21.23 8.25 -2.57
C ILE A 165 -20.43 7.94 -3.82
N GLY A 166 -20.86 8.51 -4.94
CA GLY A 166 -20.22 8.34 -6.23
C GLY A 166 -18.79 8.92 -6.26
N CYS A 167 -17.94 8.33 -7.07
CA CYS A 167 -16.57 8.75 -7.29
C CYS A 167 -16.31 9.04 -8.76
N ASP A 168 -15.38 9.96 -9.03
CA ASP A 168 -14.84 10.20 -10.37
C ASP A 168 -13.43 9.63 -10.43
N ASP A 169 -13.20 8.62 -11.26
CA ASP A 169 -11.91 7.96 -11.43
C ASP A 169 -11.15 8.39 -12.68
N THR A 170 -11.76 9.27 -13.50
CA THR A 170 -11.21 9.66 -14.79
C THR A 170 -10.02 10.61 -14.71
N LEU A 171 -9.78 11.24 -13.57
CA LEU A 171 -8.83 12.34 -13.39
C LEU A 171 -7.61 12.00 -12.52
N ALA A 172 -7.39 10.75 -12.13
CA ALA A 172 -6.35 10.37 -11.15
C ALA A 172 -4.96 10.91 -11.52
N TYR A 173 -4.46 10.62 -12.70
CA TYR A 173 -3.16 11.14 -13.16
C TYR A 173 -3.14 12.65 -13.37
N ALA A 174 -4.27 13.24 -13.76
CA ALA A 174 -4.37 14.70 -13.88
C ALA A 174 -4.33 15.38 -12.51
N LEU A 175 -4.91 14.77 -11.47
CA LEU A 175 -4.83 15.25 -10.09
C LEU A 175 -3.40 15.16 -9.56
N GLU A 176 -2.71 14.06 -9.78
CA GLU A 176 -1.30 13.89 -9.41
C GLU A 176 -0.40 14.94 -10.07
N LEU A 177 -0.57 15.17 -11.39
CA LEU A 177 0.17 16.22 -12.12
C LEU A 177 -0.17 17.63 -11.63
N ARG A 178 -1.44 17.90 -11.30
CA ARG A 178 -1.85 19.19 -10.73
C ARG A 178 -1.21 19.45 -9.38
N ASP A 179 -1.10 18.43 -8.54
CA ASP A 179 -0.42 18.53 -7.25
C ASP A 179 1.05 18.91 -7.43
N LEU A 180 1.77 18.25 -8.35
CA LEU A 180 3.14 18.60 -8.70
C LEU A 180 3.26 20.04 -9.21
N ILE A 181 2.40 20.46 -10.14
CA ILE A 181 2.40 21.82 -10.71
C ILE A 181 2.14 22.87 -9.59
N LYS A 182 1.17 22.59 -8.70
CA LYS A 182 0.88 23.46 -7.55
C LYS A 182 2.10 23.58 -6.62
N ALA A 183 2.75 22.46 -6.31
CA ALA A 183 3.97 22.44 -5.50
C ALA A 183 5.12 23.25 -6.14
N MET A 184 5.28 23.14 -7.46
CA MET A 184 6.27 23.94 -8.20
C MET A 184 5.97 25.44 -8.14
N ALA A 185 4.72 25.83 -8.29
CA ALA A 185 4.29 27.22 -8.27
C ALA A 185 4.38 27.87 -6.88
N SER A 186 4.08 27.10 -5.83
CA SER A 186 4.10 27.58 -4.44
C SER A 186 5.47 27.47 -3.76
N GLY A 187 6.43 26.77 -4.36
CA GLY A 187 7.72 26.45 -3.74
C GLY A 187 7.66 25.30 -2.71
N GLY A 188 6.45 24.77 -2.40
CA GLY A 188 6.21 23.64 -1.52
C GLY A 188 6.60 22.30 -2.14
N ASP A 189 6.29 21.19 -1.47
CA ASP A 189 6.47 19.85 -1.98
C ASP A 189 5.13 19.22 -2.39
N PRO A 190 5.10 18.37 -3.43
CA PRO A 190 3.90 17.61 -3.77
C PRO A 190 3.61 16.56 -2.69
N GLU A 191 2.35 16.14 -2.60
CA GLU A 191 1.94 15.09 -1.65
C GLU A 191 2.77 13.81 -1.83
N ASN A 192 3.02 13.42 -3.09
CA ASN A 192 3.89 12.29 -3.44
C ASN A 192 5.35 12.72 -3.65
N SER A 193 5.90 13.52 -2.74
CA SER A 193 7.29 13.95 -2.81
C SER A 193 8.29 12.80 -2.77
N GLY A 194 9.54 13.08 -3.15
CA GLY A 194 10.64 12.10 -3.03
C GLY A 194 10.83 11.61 -1.59
N LEU A 195 10.61 12.47 -0.59
CA LEU A 195 10.66 12.08 0.83
C LEU A 195 9.53 11.10 1.17
N ASN A 196 8.29 11.38 0.71
CA ASN A 196 7.18 10.45 0.88
C ASN A 196 7.47 9.10 0.23
N GLY A 197 8.00 9.10 -0.99
CA GLY A 197 8.41 7.88 -1.68
C GLY A 197 9.49 7.10 -0.94
N LYS A 198 10.49 7.79 -0.36
CA LYS A 198 11.52 7.16 0.47
C LYS A 198 10.91 6.47 1.71
N LYS A 199 9.98 7.12 2.39
CA LYS A 199 9.28 6.55 3.56
C LYS A 199 8.44 5.33 3.18
N ASN A 200 7.71 5.37 2.05
CA ASN A 200 6.95 4.23 1.55
C ASN A 200 7.86 3.05 1.18
N TYR A 201 8.98 3.31 0.51
CA TYR A 201 9.92 2.26 0.18
C TYR A 201 10.60 1.68 1.43
N GLY A 202 10.93 2.53 2.42
CA GLY A 202 11.40 2.08 3.72
C GLY A 202 10.43 1.13 4.41
N LEU A 203 9.12 1.43 4.35
CA LEU A 203 8.08 0.54 4.87
C LEU A 203 8.05 -0.82 4.14
N CYS A 204 8.22 -0.83 2.80
CA CYS A 204 8.34 -2.07 2.05
C CYS A 204 9.54 -2.93 2.53
N LEU A 205 10.69 -2.31 2.74
CA LEU A 205 11.89 -3.01 3.25
C LEU A 205 11.68 -3.52 4.67
N ALA A 206 11.03 -2.72 5.52
CA ALA A 206 10.70 -3.12 6.89
C ALA A 206 9.73 -4.32 6.93
N MET A 207 8.79 -4.41 5.99
CA MET A 207 7.90 -5.57 5.86
C MET A 207 8.69 -6.83 5.50
N TYR A 208 9.62 -6.77 4.55
CA TYR A 208 10.50 -7.90 4.22
C TYR A 208 11.34 -8.32 5.42
N ARG A 209 11.94 -7.36 6.12
CA ARG A 209 12.74 -7.63 7.31
C ARG A 209 11.90 -8.24 8.43
N SER A 210 10.68 -7.76 8.64
CA SER A 210 9.76 -8.34 9.62
C SER A 210 9.47 -9.82 9.32
N MET A 211 9.29 -10.17 8.04
CA MET A 211 9.09 -11.56 7.62
C MET A 211 10.33 -12.43 7.82
N GLU A 212 11.53 -11.91 7.59
CA GLU A 212 12.78 -12.65 7.82
C GLU A 212 13.04 -12.90 9.30
N GLU A 213 12.84 -11.87 10.12
CA GLU A 213 13.19 -11.91 11.54
C GLU A 213 12.05 -12.40 12.44
N GLY A 214 10.82 -12.53 11.91
CA GLY A 214 9.63 -12.95 12.65
C GLY A 214 9.25 -12.00 13.78
N ARG A 215 9.59 -10.71 13.66
CA ARG A 215 9.34 -9.68 14.69
C ARG A 215 8.89 -8.35 14.10
N ARG A 216 8.42 -7.46 14.94
CA ARG A 216 8.16 -6.07 14.57
C ARG A 216 9.46 -5.35 14.18
N VAL A 217 9.32 -4.44 13.22
CA VAL A 217 10.33 -3.44 12.88
C VAL A 217 9.79 -2.08 13.28
N ASP A 218 10.54 -1.38 14.11
CA ASP A 218 10.18 -0.05 14.60
C ASP A 218 10.71 1.04 13.65
N PHE A 219 10.15 2.24 13.80
CA PHE A 219 10.46 3.40 12.96
C PHE A 219 10.78 4.61 13.83
N THR A 220 11.75 5.38 13.40
CA THR A 220 12.07 6.70 13.94
C THR A 220 11.88 7.74 12.83
N ASP A 221 11.05 8.75 13.06
CA ASP A 221 10.70 9.81 12.09
C ASP A 221 10.18 9.24 10.73
N GLY A 222 9.44 8.12 10.79
CA GLY A 222 8.89 7.43 9.61
C GLY A 222 9.95 6.71 8.77
N ILE A 223 11.15 6.48 9.30
CA ILE A 223 12.22 5.69 8.70
C ILE A 223 12.42 4.42 9.53
N PRO A 224 12.48 3.22 8.90
CA PRO A 224 12.65 1.97 9.64
C PRO A 224 14.01 1.89 10.32
N ASP A 225 14.02 1.46 11.58
CA ASP A 225 15.24 1.35 12.37
C ASP A 225 16.14 0.22 11.88
N GLY A 226 17.43 0.51 11.75
CA GLY A 226 18.47 -0.46 11.40
C GLY A 226 18.37 -1.05 9.99
N ILE A 227 17.62 -0.44 9.08
CA ILE A 227 17.66 -0.78 7.67
C ILE A 227 18.63 0.17 6.98
N ALA A 228 19.79 -0.35 6.57
CA ALA A 228 20.71 0.38 5.73
C ALA A 228 20.20 0.50 4.29
N GLY A 229 20.60 1.55 3.57
CA GLY A 229 20.13 1.79 2.20
C GLY A 229 20.59 0.72 1.17
N ASP A 230 21.52 -0.14 1.54
CA ASP A 230 22.02 -1.27 0.77
C ASP A 230 21.45 -2.62 1.21
N TRP A 231 20.56 -2.64 2.20
CA TRP A 231 19.89 -3.87 2.61
C TRP A 231 19.03 -4.44 1.48
N GLN A 232 19.14 -5.73 1.21
CA GLN A 232 18.39 -6.45 0.20
C GLN A 232 17.67 -7.65 0.83
N TYR A 233 16.45 -7.86 0.42
CA TYR A 233 15.69 -9.05 0.81
C TYR A 233 16.27 -10.30 0.13
N THR A 234 16.75 -11.22 0.92
CA THR A 234 17.34 -12.48 0.44
C THR A 234 16.31 -13.64 0.39
N GLY A 235 15.12 -13.40 0.81
CA GLY A 235 14.09 -14.41 1.02
C GLY A 235 14.21 -15.07 2.40
N PRO A 236 13.13 -15.70 2.91
CA PRO A 236 13.23 -16.51 4.11
C PRO A 236 14.18 -17.67 3.81
N ALA A 237 15.03 -18.05 4.79
CA ALA A 237 15.87 -19.24 4.69
C ALA A 237 15.06 -20.45 4.23
N GLU A 238 15.63 -21.31 3.42
CA GLU A 238 14.97 -22.54 2.98
C GLU A 238 14.48 -23.29 4.20
N ILE A 239 13.19 -23.57 4.25
CA ILE A 239 12.64 -24.52 5.22
C ILE A 239 12.95 -25.89 4.60
N GLU A 240 13.93 -26.60 5.17
CA GLU A 240 14.20 -28.00 4.87
C GLU A 240 12.97 -28.89 5.14
#